data_c2cc4b617248b8f7e45154a03a3dc443
#
_entry.id   c2cc4b617248b8f7e45154a03a3dc443
#
_cell.length_a   1.000
_cell.length_b   1.000
_cell.length_c   1.000
_cell.angle_alpha   90.00
_cell.angle_beta   90.00
_cell.angle_gamma   90.00
#
_symmetry.space_group_name_H-M   'P 1'
#
loop_
_entity.id
_entity.type
_entity.pdbx_description
1 polymer ?
#
loop_
_entity_poly.entity_id
_entity_poly.type
_entity_poly.pdbx_seq_one_letter_code
_entity_poly.pdbx_strand_id
1 'polypeptide(L)'
;LHSELGLNNGDERSARLQARLTDHTFAVARALHRQADVTPVLAVSGLGPGNARRWGRQQGIDTVRLQGEGNLGTRIRRQLQPLRRHRIPALVVGSDLPDVHQRDLLMALENLQSHDLVLGPAADGGYWLIALSADLMQTPARWPLAGIPWGSDDVCRCTLEYAHRFNLSVALLRQQQDLDHLRDLNRWQGCRS
;
A
#
# COMPACT_ATOMS: atom_id res chain seq x y z
N LEU A 1 -37.57 -0.72 22.05
CA LEU A 1 -37.12 0.55 21.38
C LEU A 1 -35.87 1.17 22.01
N HIS A 2 -34.89 0.35 22.55
CA HIS A 2 -33.66 0.88 23.17
C HIS A 2 -32.40 0.06 22.91
N SER A 3 -32.34 -0.76 21.86
CA SER A 3 -31.17 -1.62 21.59
C SER A 3 -30.40 -1.31 20.29
N GLU A 4 -30.75 -0.25 19.54
CA GLU A 4 -30.09 0.04 18.24
C GLU A 4 -29.03 1.17 18.29
N LEU A 5 -28.87 1.87 19.40
CA LEU A 5 -27.93 3.00 19.52
C LEU A 5 -26.51 2.63 19.95
N GLY A 6 -26.26 1.37 20.32
CA GLY A 6 -24.95 0.92 20.84
C GLY A 6 -23.97 0.39 19.76
N LEU A 7 -24.47 -0.08 18.63
CA LEU A 7 -23.66 -0.70 17.58
C LEU A 7 -23.08 0.32 16.58
N ASN A 8 -23.74 1.46 16.39
CA ASN A 8 -23.32 2.47 15.40
C ASN A 8 -22.09 3.29 15.80
N ASN A 9 -21.78 3.43 17.09
CA ASN A 9 -20.66 4.28 17.53
C ASN A 9 -19.27 3.64 17.27
N GLY A 10 -19.16 2.32 17.28
CA GLY A 10 -17.92 1.61 16.99
C GLY A 10 -17.56 1.66 15.50
N ASP A 11 -18.55 1.40 14.66
CA ASP A 11 -18.38 1.38 13.21
C ASP A 11 -18.10 2.78 12.64
N GLU A 12 -18.76 3.81 13.16
CA GLU A 12 -18.48 5.20 12.77
C GLU A 12 -17.08 5.67 13.17
N ARG A 13 -16.60 5.27 14.36
CA ARG A 13 -15.24 5.61 14.81
C ARG A 13 -14.18 4.89 13.97
N SER A 14 -14.40 3.62 13.66
CA SER A 14 -13.51 2.84 12.78
C SER A 14 -13.46 3.43 11.38
N ALA A 15 -14.61 3.79 10.80
CA ALA A 15 -14.67 4.42 9.49
C ALA A 15 -13.97 5.80 9.46
N ARG A 16 -14.13 6.61 10.52
CA ARG A 16 -13.43 7.91 10.65
C ARG A 16 -11.92 7.73 10.78
N LEU A 17 -11.48 6.72 11.53
CA LEU A 17 -10.07 6.39 11.64
C LEU A 17 -9.48 5.98 10.30
N GLN A 18 -10.13 5.03 9.62
CA GLN A 18 -9.72 4.58 8.29
C GLN A 18 -9.64 5.74 7.29
N ALA A 19 -10.61 6.65 7.31
CA ALA A 19 -10.57 7.84 6.47
C ALA A 19 -9.36 8.73 6.76
N ARG A 20 -9.01 8.95 8.05
CA ARG A 20 -7.84 9.76 8.44
C ARG A 20 -6.52 9.11 8.03
N LEU A 21 -6.38 7.78 8.18
CA LEU A 21 -5.19 7.05 7.75
C LEU A 21 -5.02 7.13 6.23
N THR A 22 -6.12 6.94 5.51
CA THR A 22 -6.16 7.08 4.05
C THR A 22 -5.76 8.50 3.61
N ASP A 23 -6.32 9.54 4.25
CA ASP A 23 -5.97 10.94 3.97
C ASP A 23 -4.49 11.23 4.26
N HIS A 24 -3.92 10.65 5.34
CA HIS A 24 -2.51 10.75 5.67
C HIS A 24 -1.64 10.12 4.57
N THR A 25 -1.92 8.88 4.18
CA THR A 25 -1.18 8.19 3.12
C THR A 25 -1.23 8.99 1.80
N PHE A 26 -2.39 9.56 1.46
CA PHE A 26 -2.51 10.41 0.26
C PHE A 26 -1.72 11.72 0.39
N ALA A 27 -1.66 12.32 1.58
CA ALA A 27 -0.85 13.50 1.80
C ALA A 27 0.64 13.19 1.59
N VAL A 28 1.12 12.03 2.06
CA VAL A 28 2.49 11.55 1.84
C VAL A 28 2.75 11.30 0.35
N ALA A 29 1.83 10.65 -0.36
CA ALA A 29 1.97 10.40 -1.80
C ALA A 29 2.03 11.71 -2.62
N ARG A 30 1.19 12.69 -2.27
CA ARG A 30 1.23 14.03 -2.91
C ARG A 30 2.51 14.80 -2.58
N ALA A 31 3.04 14.65 -1.36
CA ALA A 31 4.31 15.26 -0.98
C ALA A 31 5.46 14.66 -1.80
N LEU A 32 5.47 13.34 -1.97
CA LEU A 32 6.45 12.66 -2.81
C LEU A 32 6.36 13.12 -4.28
N HIS A 33 5.15 13.21 -4.84
CA HIS A 33 4.93 13.70 -6.21
C HIS A 33 5.50 15.10 -6.47
N ARG A 34 5.46 15.98 -5.47
CA ARG A 34 6.03 17.34 -5.59
C ARG A 34 7.56 17.38 -5.53
N GLN A 35 8.18 16.37 -4.92
CA GLN A 35 9.63 16.33 -4.70
C GLN A 35 10.36 15.42 -5.69
N ALA A 36 9.69 14.40 -6.20
CA ALA A 36 10.26 13.40 -7.09
C ALA A 36 9.36 13.22 -8.31
N ASP A 37 9.92 12.72 -9.41
CA ASP A 37 9.17 12.38 -10.62
C ASP A 37 8.36 11.09 -10.42
N VAL A 38 7.31 11.19 -9.62
CA VAL A 38 6.42 10.08 -9.23
C VAL A 38 4.99 10.45 -9.55
N THR A 39 4.26 9.59 -10.23
CA THR A 39 2.84 9.77 -10.50
C THR A 39 2.01 8.91 -9.53
N PRO A 40 1.26 9.52 -8.59
CA PRO A 40 0.38 8.78 -7.72
C PRO A 40 -0.82 8.20 -8.49
N VAL A 41 -1.15 6.95 -8.20
CA VAL A 41 -2.31 6.23 -8.75
C VAL A 41 -3.15 5.73 -7.59
N LEU A 42 -4.42 6.11 -7.55
CA LEU A 42 -5.37 5.61 -6.56
C LEU A 42 -6.03 4.33 -7.06
N ALA A 43 -5.75 3.22 -6.38
CA ALA A 43 -6.39 1.93 -6.63
C ALA A 43 -7.54 1.69 -5.65
N VAL A 44 -8.78 1.62 -6.14
CA VAL A 44 -10.01 1.61 -5.32
C VAL A 44 -10.77 0.30 -5.47
N SER A 45 -11.29 -0.22 -4.36
CA SER A 45 -12.27 -1.31 -4.32
C SER A 45 -13.59 -0.83 -3.70
N GLY A 46 -14.70 -1.50 -4.01
CA GLY A 46 -16.01 -1.22 -3.42
C GLY A 46 -16.73 0.02 -3.95
N LEU A 47 -16.15 0.76 -4.89
CA LEU A 47 -16.77 1.92 -5.52
C LEU A 47 -16.96 1.71 -7.03
N GLY A 48 -18.08 2.24 -7.56
CA GLY A 48 -18.25 2.34 -9.01
C GLY A 48 -17.31 3.40 -9.63
N PRO A 49 -17.06 3.35 -10.97
CA PRO A 49 -16.07 4.18 -11.64
C PRO A 49 -16.28 5.70 -11.47
N GLY A 50 -17.54 6.14 -11.42
CA GLY A 50 -17.89 7.55 -11.23
C GLY A 50 -17.51 8.06 -9.84
N ASN A 51 -17.90 7.32 -8.80
CA ASN A 51 -17.61 7.66 -7.40
C ASN A 51 -16.10 7.56 -7.12
N ALA A 52 -15.42 6.55 -7.65
CA ALA A 52 -13.97 6.41 -7.53
C ALA A 52 -13.24 7.64 -8.09
N ARG A 53 -13.59 8.09 -9.30
CA ARG A 53 -13.01 9.29 -9.91
C ARG A 53 -13.32 10.57 -9.14
N ARG A 54 -14.55 10.70 -8.62
CA ARG A 54 -14.93 11.84 -7.78
C ARG A 54 -14.08 11.89 -6.52
N TRP A 55 -13.91 10.75 -5.86
CA TRP A 55 -13.09 10.64 -4.67
C TRP A 55 -11.60 10.95 -4.96
N GLY A 56 -11.03 10.41 -6.04
CA GLY A 56 -9.66 10.73 -6.45
C GLY A 56 -9.43 12.24 -6.62
N ARG A 57 -10.35 12.94 -7.29
CA ARG A 57 -10.27 14.41 -7.42
C ARG A 57 -10.33 15.13 -6.08
N GLN A 58 -11.18 14.68 -5.15
CA GLN A 58 -11.23 15.23 -3.79
C GLN A 58 -9.91 15.04 -3.04
N GLN A 59 -9.20 13.95 -3.33
CA GLN A 59 -7.88 13.64 -2.78
C GLN A 59 -6.72 14.26 -3.57
N GLY A 60 -6.97 15.01 -4.64
CA GLY A 60 -5.93 15.58 -5.48
C GLY A 60 -5.11 14.53 -6.25
N ILE A 61 -5.73 13.40 -6.60
CA ILE A 61 -5.13 12.31 -7.38
C ILE A 61 -5.97 12.11 -8.65
N ASP A 62 -5.40 12.46 -9.81
CA ASP A 62 -6.12 12.42 -11.08
C ASP A 62 -6.24 11.01 -11.64
N THR A 63 -5.24 10.17 -11.41
CA THR A 63 -5.23 8.80 -11.93
C THR A 63 -5.89 7.86 -10.94
N VAL A 64 -7.08 7.38 -11.28
CA VAL A 64 -7.85 6.44 -10.46
C VAL A 64 -8.12 5.17 -11.23
N ARG A 65 -7.91 4.03 -10.59
CA ARG A 65 -8.16 2.69 -11.13
C ARG A 65 -8.98 1.84 -10.16
N LEU A 66 -9.81 0.96 -10.68
CA LEU A 66 -10.50 -0.03 -9.86
C LEU A 66 -9.59 -1.25 -9.64
N GLN A 67 -9.54 -1.75 -8.41
CA GLN A 67 -8.75 -2.94 -8.08
C GLN A 67 -9.30 -4.20 -8.77
N GLY A 68 -10.63 -4.29 -8.93
CA GLY A 68 -11.32 -5.45 -9.48
C GLY A 68 -11.33 -6.64 -8.50
N GLU A 69 -11.75 -7.79 -8.98
CA GLU A 69 -11.92 -9.02 -8.20
C GLU A 69 -10.61 -9.81 -8.04
N GLY A 70 -10.59 -10.73 -7.07
CA GLY A 70 -9.48 -11.62 -6.77
C GLY A 70 -8.79 -11.29 -5.44
N ASN A 71 -7.79 -12.10 -5.07
CA ASN A 71 -6.95 -11.87 -3.91
C ASN A 71 -6.03 -10.64 -4.10
N LEU A 72 -5.37 -10.20 -3.04
CA LEU A 72 -4.53 -9.00 -3.04
C LEU A 72 -3.44 -9.06 -4.13
N GLY A 73 -2.76 -10.19 -4.30
CA GLY A 73 -1.75 -10.36 -5.34
C GLY A 73 -2.29 -10.18 -6.76
N THR A 74 -3.49 -10.72 -7.03
CA THR A 74 -4.17 -10.53 -8.32
C THR A 74 -4.52 -9.07 -8.55
N ARG A 75 -5.00 -8.37 -7.51
CA ARG A 75 -5.34 -6.94 -7.57
C ARG A 75 -4.09 -6.09 -7.81
N ILE A 76 -3.01 -6.33 -7.07
CA ILE A 76 -1.72 -5.63 -7.28
C ILE A 76 -1.22 -5.88 -8.70
N ARG A 77 -1.17 -7.13 -9.15
CA ARG A 77 -0.73 -7.49 -10.51
C ARG A 77 -1.51 -6.74 -11.58
N ARG A 78 -2.82 -6.63 -11.43
CA ARG A 78 -3.69 -5.86 -12.36
C ARG A 78 -3.33 -4.39 -12.43
N GLN A 79 -2.92 -3.78 -11.30
CA GLN A 79 -2.51 -2.37 -11.29
C GLN A 79 -1.13 -2.17 -11.94
N LEU A 80 -0.20 -3.09 -11.72
CA LEU A 80 1.16 -3.01 -12.24
C LEU A 80 1.25 -3.33 -13.75
N GLN A 81 0.42 -4.24 -14.24
CA GLN A 81 0.48 -4.74 -15.62
C GLN A 81 0.48 -3.63 -16.69
N PRO A 82 -0.37 -2.59 -16.66
CA PRO A 82 -0.35 -1.52 -17.64
C PRO A 82 0.89 -0.61 -17.55
N LEU A 83 1.58 -0.58 -16.39
CA LEU A 83 2.72 0.30 -16.15
C LEU A 83 4.02 -0.24 -16.78
N ARG A 84 4.08 -1.52 -17.10
CA ARG A 84 5.26 -2.19 -17.68
C ARG A 84 5.85 -1.47 -18.89
N ARG A 85 4.99 -1.00 -19.79
CA ARG A 85 5.41 -0.31 -21.02
C ARG A 85 6.23 0.95 -20.78
N HIS A 86 6.15 1.53 -19.60
CA HIS A 86 6.86 2.77 -19.26
C HIS A 86 8.28 2.54 -18.78
N ARG A 87 8.68 1.32 -18.47
CA ARG A 87 10.02 0.96 -17.97
C ARG A 87 10.46 1.80 -16.77
N ILE A 88 9.53 2.02 -15.86
CA ILE A 88 9.75 2.75 -14.61
C ILE A 88 9.53 1.82 -13.42
N PRO A 89 10.14 2.11 -12.27
CA PRO A 89 9.82 1.39 -11.05
C PRO A 89 8.38 1.65 -10.61
N ALA A 90 7.84 0.76 -9.78
CA ALA A 90 6.50 0.91 -9.23
C ALA A 90 6.49 0.60 -7.74
N LEU A 91 5.82 1.43 -6.96
CA LEU A 91 5.57 1.25 -5.54
C LEU A 91 4.07 1.02 -5.33
N VAL A 92 3.74 0.04 -4.48
CA VAL A 92 2.39 -0.20 -3.98
C VAL A 92 2.42 -0.07 -2.47
N VAL A 93 1.56 0.80 -1.93
CA VAL A 93 1.55 1.17 -0.51
C VAL A 93 0.14 0.95 0.04
N GLY A 94 0.02 0.40 1.25
CA GLY A 94 -1.22 0.33 2.01
C GLY A 94 -1.74 1.71 2.39
N SER A 95 -3.01 1.83 2.76
CA SER A 95 -3.67 3.10 3.12
C SER A 95 -3.98 3.27 4.60
N ASP A 96 -3.62 2.30 5.42
CA ASP A 96 -3.94 2.17 6.86
C ASP A 96 -2.73 2.33 7.78
N LEU A 97 -1.76 3.11 7.32
CA LEU A 97 -0.45 3.29 7.93
C LEU A 97 -0.35 4.62 8.68
N PRO A 98 -0.32 4.62 10.01
CA PRO A 98 -0.21 5.85 10.80
C PRO A 98 1.16 6.52 10.70
N ASP A 99 2.21 5.71 10.54
CA ASP A 99 3.60 6.13 10.65
C ASP A 99 4.35 6.18 9.32
N VAL A 100 3.63 6.07 8.18
CA VAL A 100 4.25 6.22 6.87
C VAL A 100 4.66 7.67 6.63
N HIS A 101 5.91 7.88 6.22
CA HIS A 101 6.44 9.20 5.91
C HIS A 101 6.96 9.25 4.47
N GLN A 102 7.04 10.44 3.91
CA GLN A 102 7.62 10.66 2.59
C GLN A 102 9.05 10.09 2.48
N ARG A 103 9.84 10.16 3.55
CA ARG A 103 11.19 9.60 3.61
C ARG A 103 11.20 8.09 3.37
N ASP A 104 10.21 7.37 3.87
CA ASP A 104 10.13 5.91 3.66
C ASP A 104 9.96 5.57 2.18
N LEU A 105 9.15 6.36 1.47
CA LEU A 105 8.94 6.17 0.03
C LEU A 105 10.15 6.58 -0.80
N LEU A 106 10.86 7.64 -0.39
CA LEU A 106 12.13 8.03 -1.02
C LEU A 106 13.19 6.95 -0.82
N MET A 107 13.33 6.38 0.37
CA MET A 107 14.23 5.25 0.63
C MET A 107 13.86 4.03 -0.21
N ALA A 108 12.58 3.77 -0.46
CA ALA A 108 12.17 2.70 -1.38
C ALA A 108 12.67 2.96 -2.80
N LEU A 109 12.51 4.17 -3.31
CA LEU A 109 13.00 4.57 -4.64
C LEU A 109 14.52 4.47 -4.76
N GLU A 110 15.26 4.92 -3.74
CA GLU A 110 16.72 4.84 -3.68
C GLU A 110 17.18 3.38 -3.71
N ASN A 111 16.58 2.51 -2.90
CA ASN A 111 16.93 1.09 -2.87
C ASN A 111 16.63 0.38 -4.20
N LEU A 112 15.61 0.80 -4.96
CA LEU A 112 15.30 0.24 -6.28
C LEU A 112 16.35 0.54 -7.35
N GLN A 113 17.33 1.41 -7.08
CA GLN A 113 18.47 1.64 -7.97
C GLN A 113 19.46 0.47 -7.96
N SER A 114 19.48 -0.33 -6.89
CA SER A 114 20.42 -1.45 -6.69
C SER A 114 19.76 -2.79 -6.36
N HIS A 115 18.45 -2.79 -6.13
CA HIS A 115 17.68 -3.99 -5.78
C HIS A 115 16.46 -4.16 -6.70
N ASP A 116 16.12 -5.42 -6.98
CA ASP A 116 14.95 -5.76 -7.79
C ASP A 116 13.64 -5.48 -7.07
N LEU A 117 13.63 -5.72 -5.76
CA LEU A 117 12.45 -5.69 -4.91
C LEU A 117 12.76 -4.91 -3.62
N VAL A 118 11.83 -4.09 -3.19
CA VAL A 118 11.85 -3.47 -1.85
C VAL A 118 10.57 -3.83 -1.13
N LEU A 119 10.70 -4.29 0.11
CA LEU A 119 9.56 -4.60 0.98
C LEU A 119 9.63 -3.75 2.23
N GLY A 120 8.48 -3.23 2.64
CA GLY A 120 8.27 -2.65 3.97
C GLY A 120 7.48 -3.62 4.83
N PRO A 121 8.11 -4.41 5.73
CA PRO A 121 7.41 -5.40 6.53
C PRO A 121 6.36 -4.76 7.43
N ALA A 122 5.23 -5.43 7.63
CA ALA A 122 4.21 -5.10 8.61
C ALA A 122 4.30 -6.04 9.81
N ALA A 123 3.80 -5.61 10.96
CA ALA A 123 3.90 -6.38 12.20
C ALA A 123 2.98 -7.63 12.21
N ASP A 124 1.96 -7.63 11.37
CA ASP A 124 1.02 -8.74 11.18
C ASP A 124 1.57 -9.89 10.30
N GLY A 125 2.83 -9.77 9.83
CA GLY A 125 3.45 -10.76 8.93
C GLY A 125 3.23 -10.47 7.44
N GLY A 126 2.49 -9.42 7.09
CA GLY A 126 2.36 -8.87 5.76
C GLY A 126 3.46 -7.88 5.41
N TYR A 127 3.14 -6.98 4.50
CA TYR A 127 3.97 -5.81 4.20
C TYR A 127 3.10 -4.59 3.87
N TRP A 128 3.50 -3.45 4.37
CA TRP A 128 2.85 -2.16 4.12
C TRP A 128 3.28 -1.54 2.78
N LEU A 129 4.43 -1.97 2.23
CA LEU A 129 4.94 -1.54 0.93
C LEU A 129 5.55 -2.72 0.20
N ILE A 130 5.25 -2.82 -1.10
CA ILE A 130 6.00 -3.61 -2.07
C ILE A 130 6.38 -2.72 -3.24
N ALA A 131 7.66 -2.72 -3.62
CA ALA A 131 8.14 -1.94 -4.74
C ALA A 131 9.03 -2.79 -5.66
N LEU A 132 8.84 -2.60 -6.97
CA LEU A 132 9.52 -3.33 -8.02
C LEU A 132 10.39 -2.39 -8.83
N SER A 133 11.63 -2.79 -9.11
CA SER A 133 12.54 -2.04 -9.99
C SER A 133 12.02 -1.96 -11.43
N ALA A 134 12.55 -1.02 -12.21
CA ALA A 134 12.20 -0.89 -13.61
C ALA A 134 12.44 -2.18 -14.41
N ASP A 135 13.52 -2.90 -14.10
CA ASP A 135 13.89 -4.17 -14.75
C ASP A 135 12.94 -5.30 -14.33
N LEU A 136 12.64 -5.44 -13.05
CA LEU A 136 11.68 -6.43 -12.58
C LEU A 136 10.28 -6.17 -13.15
N MET A 137 9.89 -4.92 -13.33
CA MET A 137 8.61 -4.54 -13.98
C MET A 137 8.50 -5.10 -15.40
N GLN A 138 9.60 -5.32 -16.14
CA GLN A 138 9.57 -5.89 -17.49
C GLN A 138 9.37 -7.40 -17.51
N THR A 139 9.50 -8.09 -16.37
CA THR A 139 9.46 -9.55 -16.27
C THR A 139 8.32 -10.04 -15.35
N PRO A 140 7.02 -9.93 -15.74
CA PRO A 140 5.88 -10.26 -14.88
C PRO A 140 5.84 -11.71 -14.38
N ALA A 141 6.50 -12.61 -15.06
CA ALA A 141 6.63 -14.01 -14.62
C ALA A 141 7.45 -14.13 -13.33
N ARG A 142 8.31 -13.14 -13.04
CA ARG A 142 9.16 -13.08 -11.83
C ARG A 142 8.57 -12.22 -10.71
N TRP A 143 7.39 -11.64 -10.89
CA TRP A 143 6.77 -10.85 -9.82
C TRP A 143 6.36 -11.76 -8.66
N PRO A 144 6.75 -11.44 -7.41
CA PRO A 144 6.42 -12.25 -6.24
C PRO A 144 4.97 -12.01 -5.78
N LEU A 145 4.02 -12.26 -6.68
CA LEU A 145 2.59 -12.00 -6.46
C LEU A 145 1.72 -13.25 -6.64
N ALA A 146 2.28 -14.33 -7.17
CA ALA A 146 1.59 -15.60 -7.38
C ALA A 146 2.06 -16.64 -6.36
N GLY A 147 1.13 -17.46 -5.86
CA GLY A 147 1.44 -18.51 -4.87
C GLY A 147 1.75 -17.99 -3.47
N ILE A 148 1.51 -16.71 -3.19
CA ILE A 148 1.65 -16.10 -1.87
C ILE A 148 0.34 -16.34 -1.09
N PRO A 149 0.41 -16.72 0.21
CA PRO A 149 -0.76 -16.98 1.05
C PRO A 149 -1.39 -15.68 1.54
N TRP A 150 -1.98 -14.91 0.63
CA TRP A 150 -2.58 -13.60 0.93
C TRP A 150 -3.61 -13.68 2.06
N GLY A 151 -3.46 -12.82 3.05
CA GLY A 151 -4.32 -12.78 4.23
C GLY A 151 -3.84 -13.63 5.40
N SER A 152 -2.64 -14.21 5.32
CA SER A 152 -1.96 -14.87 6.44
C SER A 152 -0.77 -14.03 6.94
N ASP A 153 -0.27 -14.38 8.12
CA ASP A 153 0.95 -13.83 8.73
C ASP A 153 2.26 -14.29 8.07
N ASP A 154 2.15 -15.13 7.05
CA ASP A 154 3.29 -15.67 6.28
C ASP A 154 3.58 -14.91 4.97
N VAL A 155 2.81 -13.89 4.62
CA VAL A 155 2.90 -13.19 3.34
C VAL A 155 4.31 -12.67 3.08
N CYS A 156 4.90 -11.94 4.03
CA CYS A 156 6.24 -11.36 3.88
C CYS A 156 7.30 -12.45 3.77
N ARG A 157 7.26 -13.46 4.63
CA ARG A 157 8.19 -14.60 4.60
C ARG A 157 8.13 -15.34 3.26
N CYS A 158 6.93 -15.71 2.79
CA CYS A 158 6.77 -16.41 1.52
C CYS A 158 7.20 -15.56 0.32
N THR A 159 7.02 -14.23 0.40
CA THR A 159 7.50 -13.29 -0.64
C THR A 159 9.03 -13.27 -0.69
N LEU A 160 9.71 -13.29 0.46
CA LEU A 160 11.18 -13.36 0.54
C LEU A 160 11.72 -14.71 0.03
N GLU A 161 11.07 -15.81 0.39
CA GLU A 161 11.41 -17.15 -0.13
C GLU A 161 11.24 -17.23 -1.66
N TYR A 162 10.17 -16.64 -2.19
CA TYR A 162 9.99 -16.51 -3.63
C TYR A 162 11.12 -15.71 -4.27
N ALA A 163 11.44 -14.54 -3.71
CA ALA A 163 12.50 -13.68 -4.21
C ALA A 163 13.85 -14.41 -4.23
N HIS A 164 14.19 -15.13 -3.17
CA HIS A 164 15.40 -15.96 -3.12
C HIS A 164 15.42 -17.04 -4.21
N ARG A 165 14.29 -17.75 -4.40
CA ARG A 165 14.17 -18.81 -5.43
C ARG A 165 14.41 -18.27 -6.84
N PHE A 166 13.98 -17.04 -7.12
CA PHE A 166 14.13 -16.40 -8.42
C PHE A 166 15.35 -15.48 -8.52
N ASN A 167 16.28 -15.57 -7.56
CA ASN A 167 17.48 -14.74 -7.50
C ASN A 167 17.16 -13.24 -7.66
N LEU A 168 16.16 -12.75 -6.95
CA LEU A 168 15.86 -11.33 -6.85
C LEU A 168 16.64 -10.74 -5.67
N SER A 169 17.32 -9.61 -5.91
CA SER A 169 17.91 -8.82 -4.86
C SER A 169 16.80 -8.05 -4.11
N VAL A 170 16.82 -8.13 -2.76
CA VAL A 170 15.77 -7.54 -1.92
C VAL A 170 16.34 -6.59 -0.89
N ALA A 171 15.78 -5.39 -0.80
CA ALA A 171 15.98 -4.50 0.33
C ALA A 171 14.75 -4.49 1.24
N LEU A 172 14.98 -4.41 2.55
CA LEU A 172 13.92 -4.27 3.54
C LEU A 172 13.95 -2.86 4.13
N LEU A 173 12.78 -2.22 4.17
CA LEU A 173 12.56 -0.99 4.93
C LEU A 173 12.27 -1.32 6.40
N ARG A 174 12.15 -0.28 7.22
CA ARG A 174 11.72 -0.45 8.61
C ARG A 174 10.36 -1.13 8.70
N GLN A 175 10.20 -1.98 9.69
CA GLN A 175 8.90 -2.57 10.00
C GLN A 175 7.95 -1.49 10.52
N GLN A 176 6.68 -1.55 10.11
CA GLN A 176 5.61 -0.70 10.62
C GLN A 176 4.49 -1.54 11.24
N GLN A 177 3.70 -0.89 12.10
CA GLN A 177 2.48 -1.47 12.67
C GLN A 177 1.28 -0.90 11.93
N ASP A 178 0.39 -1.77 11.48
CA ASP A 178 -0.91 -1.38 10.97
C ASP A 178 -1.83 -1.06 12.15
N LEU A 179 -2.72 -0.07 11.99
CA LEU A 179 -3.73 0.23 13.00
C LEU A 179 -5.00 -0.55 12.70
N ASP A 180 -5.04 -1.83 13.06
CA ASP A 180 -6.22 -2.67 12.87
C ASP A 180 -7.29 -2.44 13.95
N HIS A 181 -6.92 -1.87 15.10
CA HIS A 181 -7.83 -1.70 16.22
C HIS A 181 -7.77 -0.30 16.86
N LEU A 182 -8.92 0.17 17.35
CA LEU A 182 -9.05 1.43 18.12
C LEU A 182 -8.12 1.53 19.35
N ARG A 183 -7.63 0.40 19.87
CA ARG A 183 -6.65 0.34 20.95
C ARG A 183 -5.30 0.92 20.58
N ASP A 184 -4.94 0.87 19.31
CA ASP A 184 -3.65 1.31 18.77
C ASP A 184 -3.61 2.84 18.61
N LEU A 185 -4.77 3.50 18.60
CA LEU A 185 -4.94 4.96 18.56
C LEU A 185 -4.31 5.71 19.73
N ASN A 186 -4.27 5.11 20.92
CA ASN A 186 -3.73 5.76 22.12
C ASN A 186 -2.21 6.04 21.98
N ARG A 187 -1.50 5.24 21.19
CA ARG A 187 -0.09 5.47 20.86
C ARG A 187 0.10 6.59 19.85
N TRP A 188 -0.83 6.72 18.89
CA TRP A 188 -0.74 7.74 17.83
C TRP A 188 -1.12 9.14 18.31
N GLN A 189 -2.00 9.26 19.29
CA GLN A 189 -2.39 10.54 19.88
C GLN A 189 -1.31 11.13 20.81
N GLY A 190 -0.36 10.33 21.27
CA GLY A 190 0.74 10.74 22.16
C GLY A 190 1.93 11.39 21.46
N CYS A 191 2.04 11.39 20.15
CA CYS A 191 3.17 11.94 19.38
C CYS A 191 2.92 13.36 18.83
N ARG A 192 2.03 14.15 19.45
CA ARG A 192 1.88 15.58 19.18
C ARG A 192 2.51 16.38 20.30
N SER A 193 3.80 16.54 20.24
CA SER A 193 4.54 17.61 20.94
C SER A 193 5.62 18.17 20.03
#